data_7c1bf3c624852e81b7a9d6db68f9577c
#
_entry.id   7c1bf3c624852e81b7a9d6db68f9577c
#
_cell.length_a   1.000
_cell.length_b   1.000
_cell.length_c   1.000
_cell.angle_alpha   90.00
_cell.angle_beta   90.00
_cell.angle_gamma   90.00
#
_symmetry.space_group_name_H-M   'P 1'
#
loop_
_entity.id
_entity.type
_entity.pdbx_description
1 polymer ?
#
loop_
_entity_poly.entity_id
_entity_poly.type
_entity_poly.pdbx_seq_one_letter_code
_entity_poly.pdbx_strand_id
1 'polypeptide(L)'
;EGAGGDPMTAYTLPAPDARNYAWRDYGLRVGVWRILDILDECGLPACHLMNTAVYDYAPEIAQAVRSRGDEVVGHGHTNSERQTEMTPEQEWEMLERVTRRLTEEEGKPPGGWLSPWIAENAHTPDLVRKAGYRYLLDWPCDDQPVWFRTAHGPLLSIPYPVELNDTPAMMVRRHTMPEFAAMVLDQFEEMLLQSSRQPLVCGLSLHTPAVGHPFRLRHLRDLLTRITRHPQRDRVWFTTPGAIAGHIAGLPEGIVPGR
;
A
#
# COMPACT_ATOMS: atom_id res chain seq x y z
N GLU A 1 -7.18 3.85 -17.33
CA GLU A 1 -8.56 3.68 -17.79
C GLU A 1 -8.70 2.33 -18.48
N GLY A 2 -9.27 1.33 -17.90
CA GLY A 2 -9.51 0.04 -18.52
C GLY A 2 -8.69 -1.13 -18.00
N ALA A 3 -7.83 -0.91 -17.05
CA ALA A 3 -7.14 -2.01 -16.40
C ALA A 3 -8.06 -2.69 -15.38
N GLY A 4 -8.45 -3.89 -15.74
CA GLY A 4 -9.28 -4.74 -14.91
C GLY A 4 -10.77 -4.49 -15.09
N GLY A 5 -11.54 -5.56 -15.09
CA GLY A 5 -12.99 -5.49 -15.13
C GLY A 5 -13.57 -4.61 -14.02
N ASP A 6 -14.76 -4.13 -14.22
CA ASP A 6 -15.50 -3.38 -13.22
C ASP A 6 -15.64 -4.22 -11.93
N PRO A 7 -15.02 -3.82 -10.81
CA PRO A 7 -15.10 -4.60 -9.57
C PRO A 7 -16.50 -4.65 -8.99
N MET A 8 -17.43 -3.83 -9.50
CA MET A 8 -18.82 -3.76 -9.06
C MET A 8 -19.75 -4.69 -9.82
N THR A 9 -19.32 -5.24 -10.95
CA THR A 9 -20.15 -6.15 -11.76
C THR A 9 -19.35 -7.31 -12.30
N ALA A 10 -20.06 -8.41 -12.60
CA ALA A 10 -19.49 -9.56 -13.31
C ALA A 10 -19.23 -9.28 -14.80
N TYR A 11 -19.54 -8.08 -15.27
CA TYR A 11 -19.44 -7.70 -16.68
C TYR A 11 -18.32 -6.67 -16.86
N THR A 12 -17.45 -6.93 -17.83
CA THR A 12 -16.56 -5.91 -18.38
C THR A 12 -17.35 -5.07 -19.39
N LEU A 13 -17.43 -3.77 -19.16
CA LEU A 13 -17.96 -2.85 -20.16
C LEU A 13 -16.85 -2.47 -21.16
N PRO A 14 -17.21 -2.21 -22.43
CA PRO A 14 -16.24 -1.69 -23.37
C PRO A 14 -15.73 -0.32 -22.93
N ALA A 15 -14.47 -0.01 -23.23
CA ALA A 15 -13.91 1.32 -22.97
C ALA A 15 -14.55 2.37 -23.93
N PRO A 16 -14.81 3.61 -23.47
CA PRO A 16 -14.60 4.10 -22.10
C PRO A 16 -15.72 3.64 -21.14
N ASP A 17 -15.34 3.08 -20.01
CA ASP A 17 -16.26 2.67 -18.95
C ASP A 17 -16.48 3.82 -17.95
N ALA A 18 -17.49 4.65 -18.24
CA ALA A 18 -17.83 5.81 -17.43
C ALA A 18 -18.19 5.47 -15.97
N ARG A 19 -18.79 4.30 -15.73
CA ARG A 19 -19.16 3.88 -14.38
C ARG A 19 -17.93 3.49 -13.55
N ASN A 20 -17.02 2.71 -14.11
CA ASN A 20 -15.77 2.34 -13.45
C ASN A 20 -14.91 3.59 -13.18
N TYR A 21 -14.84 4.50 -14.16
CA TYR A 21 -14.18 5.79 -13.97
C TYR A 21 -14.80 6.58 -12.80
N ALA A 22 -16.12 6.78 -12.81
CA ALA A 22 -16.81 7.55 -11.79
C ALA A 22 -16.70 6.93 -10.40
N TRP A 23 -16.68 5.59 -10.30
CA TRP A 23 -16.46 4.89 -9.04
C TRP A 23 -15.04 5.13 -8.48
N ARG A 24 -14.03 5.12 -9.34
CA ARG A 24 -12.66 5.47 -8.93
C ARG A 24 -12.53 6.94 -8.57
N ASP A 25 -13.15 7.82 -9.36
CA ASP A 25 -13.19 9.26 -9.12
C ASP A 25 -13.87 9.60 -7.78
N TYR A 26 -14.91 8.85 -7.39
CA TYR A 26 -15.49 8.94 -6.04
C TYR A 26 -14.45 8.71 -4.94
N GLY A 27 -13.52 7.78 -5.15
CA GLY A 27 -12.40 7.54 -4.23
C GLY A 27 -11.52 8.77 -4.04
N LEU A 28 -11.22 9.49 -5.12
CA LEU A 28 -10.40 10.71 -5.08
C LEU A 28 -11.18 11.92 -4.54
N ARG A 29 -12.44 12.07 -4.94
CA ARG A 29 -13.26 13.25 -4.58
C ARG A 29 -13.84 13.19 -3.18
N VAL A 30 -14.12 12.01 -2.68
CA VAL A 30 -14.86 11.82 -1.43
C VAL A 30 -14.19 10.82 -0.49
N GLY A 31 -13.87 9.63 -1.01
CA GLY A 31 -13.41 8.50 -0.18
C GLY A 31 -12.13 8.77 0.57
N VAL A 32 -11.14 9.37 -0.10
CA VAL A 32 -9.84 9.68 0.49
C VAL A 32 -9.96 10.59 1.71
N TRP A 33 -10.74 11.64 1.60
CA TRP A 33 -10.91 12.63 2.69
C TRP A 33 -11.48 12.00 3.94
N ARG A 34 -12.50 11.16 3.78
CA ARG A 34 -13.13 10.44 4.90
C ARG A 34 -12.19 9.44 5.57
N ILE A 35 -11.31 8.82 4.79
CA ILE A 35 -10.31 7.90 5.35
C ILE A 35 -9.25 8.70 6.10
N LEU A 36 -8.76 9.80 5.54
CA LEU A 36 -7.82 10.70 6.23
C LEU A 36 -8.39 11.21 7.55
N ASP A 37 -9.66 11.64 7.57
CA ASP A 37 -10.35 12.05 8.81
C ASP A 37 -10.33 10.94 9.88
N ILE A 38 -10.61 9.69 9.50
CA ILE A 38 -10.58 8.55 10.44
C ILE A 38 -9.17 8.27 10.94
N LEU A 39 -8.16 8.37 10.07
CA LEU A 39 -6.77 8.20 10.46
C LEU A 39 -6.34 9.28 11.46
N ASP A 40 -6.77 10.53 11.25
CA ASP A 40 -6.54 11.65 12.19
C ASP A 40 -7.25 11.41 13.53
N GLU A 41 -8.52 11.03 13.52
CA GLU A 41 -9.30 10.69 14.72
C GLU A 41 -8.62 9.59 15.55
N CYS A 42 -7.96 8.64 14.88
CA CYS A 42 -7.27 7.51 15.51
C CYS A 42 -5.79 7.79 15.83
N GLY A 43 -5.23 8.91 15.35
CA GLY A 43 -3.80 9.23 15.49
C GLY A 43 -2.88 8.24 14.78
N LEU A 44 -3.31 7.71 13.64
CA LEU A 44 -2.56 6.71 12.88
C LEU A 44 -1.77 7.34 11.73
N PRO A 45 -0.48 7.02 11.61
CA PRO A 45 0.27 7.32 10.39
C PRO A 45 -0.20 6.44 9.24
N ALA A 46 0.00 6.90 8.01
CA ALA A 46 -0.30 6.13 6.83
C ALA A 46 0.86 6.12 5.82
N CYS A 47 0.80 5.14 4.93
CA CYS A 47 1.64 5.06 3.75
C CYS A 47 0.72 5.10 2.54
N HIS A 48 0.96 6.04 1.63
CA HIS A 48 0.16 6.22 0.42
C HIS A 48 0.90 5.64 -0.78
N LEU A 49 0.30 4.64 -1.41
CA LEU A 49 0.77 4.03 -2.66
C LEU A 49 0.37 4.98 -3.80
N MET A 50 1.27 5.90 -4.14
CA MET A 50 0.95 7.06 -4.95
C MET A 50 1.19 6.79 -6.43
N ASN A 51 0.12 6.80 -7.23
CA ASN A 51 0.24 6.95 -8.67
C ASN A 51 0.60 8.41 -9.01
N THR A 52 1.61 8.62 -9.85
CA THR A 52 2.05 9.99 -10.18
C THR A 52 1.02 10.83 -10.91
N ALA A 53 0.01 10.22 -11.54
CA ALA A 53 -1.12 10.94 -12.12
C ALA A 53 -1.93 11.75 -11.10
N VAL A 54 -1.87 11.40 -9.80
CA VAL A 54 -2.58 12.13 -8.74
C VAL A 54 -2.09 13.58 -8.63
N TYR A 55 -0.82 13.83 -8.89
CA TYR A 55 -0.26 15.19 -8.83
C TYR A 55 -0.84 16.14 -9.89
N ASP A 56 -1.31 15.59 -11.01
CA ASP A 56 -1.95 16.38 -12.06
C ASP A 56 -3.48 16.41 -11.91
N TYR A 57 -4.06 15.35 -11.38
CA TYR A 57 -5.51 15.14 -11.35
C TYR A 57 -6.19 15.62 -10.07
N ALA A 58 -5.50 15.48 -8.93
CA ALA A 58 -6.01 15.82 -7.61
C ALA A 58 -4.86 16.24 -6.68
N PRO A 59 -4.12 17.33 -7.01
CA PRO A 59 -2.93 17.77 -6.28
C PRO A 59 -3.21 18.09 -4.80
N GLU A 60 -4.45 18.42 -4.46
CA GLU A 60 -4.90 18.65 -3.08
C GLU A 60 -4.78 17.40 -2.21
N ILE A 61 -4.87 16.20 -2.78
CA ILE A 61 -4.65 14.94 -2.05
C ILE A 61 -3.16 14.82 -1.66
N ALA A 62 -2.25 15.07 -2.59
CA ALA A 62 -0.83 15.05 -2.32
C ALA A 62 -0.45 16.11 -1.25
N GLN A 63 -1.08 17.28 -1.30
CA GLN A 63 -0.90 18.30 -0.28
C GLN A 63 -1.39 17.85 1.11
N ALA A 64 -2.55 17.20 1.18
CA ALA A 64 -3.09 16.66 2.43
C ALA A 64 -2.18 15.58 3.01
N VAL A 65 -1.69 14.65 2.19
CA VAL A 65 -0.74 13.60 2.56
C VAL A 65 0.54 14.20 3.15
N ARG A 66 1.12 15.21 2.49
CA ARG A 66 2.30 15.94 2.99
C ARG A 66 2.02 16.66 4.31
N SER A 67 0.86 17.30 4.43
CA SER A 67 0.48 18.05 5.65
C SER A 67 0.32 17.13 6.86
N ARG A 68 -0.08 15.88 6.67
CA ARG A 68 -0.14 14.85 7.70
C ARG A 68 1.24 14.29 8.07
N GLY A 69 2.24 14.49 7.22
CA GLY A 69 3.56 13.86 7.36
C GLY A 69 3.55 12.36 7.03
N ASP A 70 2.55 11.91 6.29
CA ASP A 70 2.42 10.53 5.85
C ASP A 70 3.50 10.16 4.81
N GLU A 71 3.75 8.87 4.67
CA GLU A 71 4.75 8.38 3.72
C GLU A 71 4.16 8.24 2.32
N VAL A 72 4.94 8.65 1.31
CA VAL A 72 4.64 8.40 -0.10
C VAL A 72 5.52 7.28 -0.63
N VAL A 73 4.90 6.26 -1.21
CA VAL A 73 5.53 5.10 -1.85
C VAL A 73 5.20 5.09 -3.33
N GLY A 74 6.16 4.77 -4.18
CA GLY A 74 5.97 4.70 -5.63
C GLY A 74 5.03 3.57 -6.02
N HIS A 75 4.06 3.89 -6.91
CA HIS A 75 3.03 2.95 -7.38
C HIS A 75 2.66 3.18 -8.87
N GLY A 76 3.66 3.36 -9.72
CA GLY A 76 3.44 3.62 -11.14
C GLY A 76 2.88 5.01 -11.46
N HIS A 77 2.57 5.23 -12.74
CA HIS A 77 1.88 6.44 -13.17
C HIS A 77 0.37 6.31 -12.95
N THR A 78 -0.20 5.19 -13.37
CA THR A 78 -1.59 4.80 -13.13
C THR A 78 -1.66 3.30 -12.88
N ASN A 79 -2.78 2.81 -12.31
CA ASN A 79 -3.01 1.37 -12.20
C ASN A 79 -3.34 0.68 -13.54
N SER A 80 -3.32 1.41 -14.65
CA SER A 80 -3.44 0.84 -15.99
C SER A 80 -2.13 0.31 -16.55
N GLU A 81 -0.99 0.77 -16.02
CA GLU A 81 0.34 0.30 -16.41
C GLU A 81 0.71 -0.92 -15.56
N ARG A 82 0.77 -2.10 -16.20
CA ARG A 82 1.16 -3.34 -15.53
C ARG A 82 2.57 -3.73 -15.91
N GLN A 83 3.44 -3.90 -14.93
CA GLN A 83 4.83 -4.27 -15.17
C GLN A 83 4.95 -5.63 -15.87
N THR A 84 4.06 -6.59 -15.57
CA THR A 84 4.02 -7.90 -16.24
C THR A 84 3.78 -7.86 -17.75
N GLU A 85 3.33 -6.72 -18.27
CA GLU A 85 3.10 -6.51 -19.70
C GLU A 85 4.26 -5.75 -20.38
N MET A 86 5.32 -5.41 -19.62
CA MET A 86 6.46 -4.60 -20.07
C MET A 86 7.70 -5.45 -20.34
N THR A 87 8.51 -5.02 -21.31
CA THR A 87 9.89 -5.49 -21.41
C THR A 87 10.75 -4.87 -20.30
N PRO A 88 11.94 -5.42 -19.99
CA PRO A 88 12.83 -4.82 -18.99
C PRO A 88 13.15 -3.34 -19.26
N GLU A 89 13.30 -2.95 -20.53
CA GLU A 89 13.57 -1.58 -20.94
C GLU A 89 12.37 -0.67 -20.66
N GLN A 90 11.16 -1.12 -21.02
CA GLN A 90 9.91 -0.37 -20.79
C GLN A 90 9.65 -0.20 -19.30
N GLU A 91 9.89 -1.25 -18.51
CA GLU A 91 9.75 -1.20 -17.06
C GLU A 91 10.77 -0.23 -16.43
N TRP A 92 12.02 -0.24 -16.91
CA TRP A 92 13.03 0.71 -16.48
C TRP A 92 12.63 2.17 -16.77
N GLU A 93 12.19 2.46 -18.00
CA GLU A 93 11.70 3.79 -18.39
C GLU A 93 10.53 4.26 -17.53
N MET A 94 9.61 3.35 -17.20
CA MET A 94 8.49 3.64 -16.30
C MET A 94 8.99 3.96 -14.90
N LEU A 95 9.88 3.15 -14.33
CA LEU A 95 10.46 3.38 -13.01
C LEU A 95 11.23 4.71 -12.92
N GLU A 96 12.05 5.02 -13.93
CA GLU A 96 12.78 6.30 -13.99
C GLU A 96 11.81 7.50 -14.03
N ARG A 97 10.79 7.44 -14.88
CA ARG A 97 9.77 8.49 -15.01
C ARG A 97 9.03 8.72 -13.70
N VAL A 98 8.56 7.63 -13.07
CA VAL A 98 7.82 7.69 -11.80
C VAL A 98 8.71 8.20 -10.67
N THR A 99 9.93 7.67 -10.53
CA THR A 99 10.88 8.08 -9.48
C THR A 99 11.24 9.55 -9.60
N ARG A 100 11.51 10.02 -10.82
CA ARG A 100 11.79 11.43 -11.07
C ARG A 100 10.61 12.31 -10.68
N ARG A 101 9.39 11.99 -11.14
CA ARG A 101 8.19 12.78 -10.81
C ARG A 101 7.95 12.82 -9.29
N LEU A 102 8.04 11.70 -8.60
CA LEU A 102 7.90 11.66 -7.14
C LEU A 102 8.97 12.50 -6.44
N THR A 103 10.22 12.46 -6.93
CA THR A 103 11.31 13.26 -6.36
C THR A 103 11.07 14.76 -6.53
N GLU A 104 10.61 15.17 -7.70
CA GLU A 104 10.26 16.57 -8.00
C GLU A 104 9.13 17.07 -7.10
N GLU A 105 8.08 16.29 -6.92
CA GLU A 105 6.90 16.65 -6.14
C GLU A 105 7.12 16.61 -4.62
N GLU A 106 7.85 15.60 -4.13
CA GLU A 106 8.05 15.38 -2.69
C GLU A 106 9.38 15.95 -2.16
N GLY A 107 10.21 16.51 -3.04
CA GLY A 107 11.52 17.09 -2.69
C GLY A 107 12.58 16.07 -2.26
N LYS A 108 12.27 14.78 -2.35
CA LYS A 108 13.16 13.65 -2.02
C LYS A 108 12.76 12.39 -2.79
N PRO A 109 13.70 11.50 -3.10
CA PRO A 109 13.37 10.21 -3.71
C PRO A 109 12.47 9.37 -2.81
N PRO A 110 11.49 8.62 -3.36
CA PRO A 110 10.69 7.69 -2.60
C PRO A 110 11.56 6.57 -2.02
N GLY A 111 11.22 6.13 -0.81
CA GLY A 111 11.96 5.04 -0.14
C GLY A 111 11.55 3.66 -0.60
N GLY A 112 10.30 3.48 -0.99
CA GLY A 112 9.69 2.19 -1.29
C GLY A 112 8.90 2.14 -2.58
N TRP A 113 8.69 0.93 -3.05
CA TRP A 113 7.92 0.60 -4.24
C TRP A 113 6.87 -0.47 -3.94
N LEU A 114 5.69 -0.33 -4.51
CA LEU A 114 4.70 -1.38 -4.72
C LEU A 114 4.31 -1.36 -6.20
N SER A 115 4.45 -2.48 -6.87
CA SER A 115 4.03 -2.61 -8.28
C SER A 115 2.50 -2.49 -8.40
N PRO A 116 1.97 -1.73 -9.38
CA PRO A 116 0.55 -1.74 -9.66
C PRO A 116 0.02 -3.18 -9.79
N TRP A 117 -1.08 -3.49 -9.07
CA TRP A 117 -1.66 -4.84 -8.98
C TRP A 117 -0.79 -5.89 -8.26
N ILE A 118 0.31 -5.50 -7.63
CA ILE A 118 1.34 -6.42 -7.13
C ILE A 118 1.86 -7.31 -8.29
N ALA A 119 1.88 -6.74 -9.50
CA ALA A 119 2.20 -7.44 -10.73
C ALA A 119 3.62 -7.09 -11.18
N GLU A 120 4.59 -7.90 -10.78
CA GLU A 120 5.99 -7.72 -11.12
C GLU A 120 6.52 -8.82 -12.05
N ASN A 121 7.65 -8.54 -12.68
CA ASN A 121 8.46 -9.48 -13.46
C ASN A 121 9.62 -10.02 -12.62
N ALA A 122 10.27 -11.07 -13.08
CA ALA A 122 11.45 -11.63 -12.40
C ALA A 122 12.60 -10.63 -12.23
N HIS A 123 12.68 -9.61 -13.09
CA HIS A 123 13.71 -8.56 -13.06
C HIS A 123 13.28 -7.29 -12.31
N THR A 124 12.02 -7.18 -11.90
CA THR A 124 11.49 -6.02 -11.17
C THR A 124 12.31 -5.66 -9.92
N PRO A 125 12.68 -6.60 -9.03
CA PRO A 125 13.46 -6.26 -7.84
C PRO A 125 14.83 -5.64 -8.17
N ASP A 126 15.49 -6.12 -9.23
CA ASP A 126 16.75 -5.55 -9.71
C ASP A 126 16.58 -4.11 -10.21
N LEU A 127 15.55 -3.85 -11.00
CA LEU A 127 15.24 -2.53 -11.54
C LEU A 127 14.80 -1.54 -10.46
N VAL A 128 13.96 -1.98 -9.53
CA VAL A 128 13.53 -1.19 -8.37
C VAL A 128 14.75 -0.79 -7.53
N ARG A 129 15.65 -1.73 -7.26
CA ARG A 129 16.87 -1.42 -6.52
C ARG A 129 17.80 -0.49 -7.30
N LYS A 130 17.94 -0.69 -8.61
CA LYS A 130 18.70 0.18 -9.54
C LYS A 130 18.15 1.62 -9.52
N ALA A 131 16.83 1.80 -9.46
CA ALA A 131 16.17 3.10 -9.38
C ALA A 131 16.37 3.80 -8.02
N GLY A 132 17.01 3.14 -7.04
CA GLY A 132 17.37 3.72 -5.75
C GLY A 132 16.40 3.42 -4.60
N TYR A 133 15.37 2.64 -4.82
CA TYR A 133 14.46 2.22 -3.76
C TYR A 133 15.18 1.34 -2.73
N ARG A 134 14.76 1.46 -1.48
CA ARG A 134 15.34 0.76 -0.34
C ARG A 134 14.53 -0.45 0.07
N TYR A 135 13.23 -0.46 -0.22
CA TYR A 135 12.34 -1.56 0.09
C TYR A 135 11.26 -1.74 -0.98
N LEU A 136 10.72 -2.96 -1.01
CA LEU A 136 9.70 -3.46 -1.92
C LEU A 136 8.55 -4.07 -1.12
N LEU A 137 7.31 -3.92 -1.58
CA LEU A 137 6.11 -4.40 -0.92
C LEU A 137 5.40 -5.53 -1.70
N ASP A 138 5.98 -6.02 -2.79
CA ASP A 138 5.30 -6.93 -3.72
C ASP A 138 5.25 -8.40 -3.25
N TRP A 139 6.02 -8.76 -2.19
CA TRP A 139 6.20 -10.16 -1.80
C TRP A 139 5.55 -10.48 -0.44
N PRO A 140 4.32 -11.04 -0.43
CA PRO A 140 3.64 -11.46 0.80
C PRO A 140 4.11 -12.86 1.21
N CYS A 141 5.41 -13.04 1.42
CA CYS A 141 6.03 -14.35 1.63
C CYS A 141 6.39 -14.64 3.10
N ASP A 142 6.27 -13.65 3.98
CA ASP A 142 6.60 -13.77 5.40
C ASP A 142 5.79 -12.72 6.20
N ASP A 143 5.71 -12.90 7.51
CA ASP A 143 5.18 -11.91 8.45
C ASP A 143 6.28 -10.98 9.00
N GLN A 144 7.53 -11.20 8.61
CA GLN A 144 8.71 -10.41 8.94
C GLN A 144 9.39 -9.90 7.66
N PRO A 145 10.07 -8.75 7.71
CA PRO A 145 10.89 -8.30 6.59
C PRO A 145 12.04 -9.26 6.31
N VAL A 146 12.36 -9.41 5.01
CA VAL A 146 13.47 -10.25 4.53
C VAL A 146 14.29 -9.49 3.49
N TRP A 147 15.60 -9.76 3.41
CA TRP A 147 16.46 -9.15 2.41
C TRP A 147 16.45 -9.97 1.11
N PHE A 148 16.20 -9.31 0.01
CA PHE A 148 16.40 -9.84 -1.33
C PHE A 148 17.78 -9.47 -1.83
N ARG A 149 18.44 -10.41 -2.48
CA ARG A 149 19.68 -10.17 -3.23
C ARG A 149 19.31 -9.73 -4.64
N THR A 150 19.76 -8.56 -5.02
CA THR A 150 19.57 -8.04 -6.39
C THR A 150 20.92 -7.77 -7.05
N ALA A 151 20.92 -7.61 -8.36
CA ALA A 151 22.11 -7.24 -9.12
C ALA A 151 22.72 -5.87 -8.71
N HIS A 152 21.92 -5.04 -8.02
CA HIS A 152 22.31 -3.69 -7.60
C HIS A 152 22.44 -3.52 -6.07
N GLY A 153 22.56 -4.63 -5.34
CA GLY A 153 22.69 -4.67 -3.89
C GLY A 153 21.43 -5.12 -3.17
N PRO A 154 21.42 -5.16 -1.83
CA PRO A 154 20.28 -5.66 -1.07
C PRO A 154 19.06 -4.75 -1.20
N LEU A 155 17.87 -5.36 -1.31
CA LEU A 155 16.57 -4.72 -1.31
C LEU A 155 15.73 -5.37 -0.21
N LEU A 156 15.15 -4.58 0.68
CA LEU A 156 14.32 -5.11 1.76
C LEU A 156 12.91 -5.41 1.25
N SER A 157 12.44 -6.64 1.39
CA SER A 157 11.01 -6.96 1.23
C SER A 157 10.33 -6.77 2.57
N ILE A 158 9.28 -5.95 2.60
CA ILE A 158 8.45 -5.74 3.79
C ILE A 158 7.09 -6.37 3.52
N PRO A 159 6.53 -7.14 4.47
CA PRO A 159 5.23 -7.77 4.32
C PRO A 159 4.14 -6.77 3.91
N TYR A 160 3.43 -7.09 2.84
CA TYR A 160 2.26 -6.35 2.38
C TYR A 160 1.04 -7.27 2.41
N PRO A 161 -0.12 -6.81 2.89
CA PRO A 161 -1.26 -7.69 3.09
C PRO A 161 -1.98 -7.97 1.77
N VAL A 162 -1.98 -9.22 1.33
CA VAL A 162 -2.84 -9.70 0.24
C VAL A 162 -4.21 -10.10 0.79
N GLU A 163 -4.23 -10.73 1.98
CA GLU A 163 -5.48 -11.18 2.61
C GLU A 163 -6.23 -10.00 3.25
N LEU A 164 -5.53 -9.13 3.97
CA LEU A 164 -6.10 -7.94 4.59
C LEU A 164 -6.04 -6.72 3.64
N ASN A 165 -6.45 -6.96 2.41
CA ASN A 165 -6.60 -5.97 1.36
C ASN A 165 -8.08 -5.91 0.97
N ASP A 166 -8.68 -4.74 1.16
CA ASP A 166 -10.13 -4.52 1.02
C ASP A 166 -10.66 -4.84 -0.38
N THR A 167 -9.88 -4.55 -1.43
CA THR A 167 -10.33 -4.81 -2.81
C THR A 167 -10.41 -6.30 -3.12
N PRO A 168 -9.36 -7.14 -2.95
CA PRO A 168 -9.51 -8.58 -3.08
C PRO A 168 -10.57 -9.17 -2.15
N ALA A 169 -10.61 -8.74 -0.90
CA ALA A 169 -11.54 -9.28 0.08
C ALA A 169 -13.01 -8.99 -0.31
N MET A 170 -13.36 -7.73 -0.58
CA MET A 170 -14.75 -7.34 -0.80
C MET A 170 -15.19 -7.47 -2.26
N MET A 171 -14.33 -7.15 -3.24
CA MET A 171 -14.73 -7.13 -4.65
C MET A 171 -14.57 -8.51 -5.31
N VAL A 172 -13.58 -9.29 -4.91
CA VAL A 172 -13.31 -10.61 -5.49
C VAL A 172 -13.91 -11.72 -4.64
N ARG A 173 -13.54 -11.78 -3.35
CA ARG A 173 -14.01 -12.83 -2.41
C ARG A 173 -15.39 -12.54 -1.83
N ARG A 174 -15.94 -11.34 -2.07
CA ARG A 174 -17.30 -10.90 -1.69
C ARG A 174 -17.56 -10.83 -0.18
N HIS A 175 -16.50 -10.64 0.62
CA HIS A 175 -16.67 -10.35 2.03
C HIS A 175 -17.41 -9.02 2.23
N THR A 176 -18.27 -8.97 3.21
CA THR A 176 -18.85 -7.72 3.69
C THR A 176 -17.83 -6.93 4.49
N MET A 177 -18.06 -5.62 4.68
CA MET A 177 -17.16 -4.81 5.51
C MET A 177 -17.08 -5.28 6.98
N PRO A 178 -18.16 -5.74 7.65
CA PRO A 178 -18.07 -6.37 8.96
C PRO A 178 -17.16 -7.62 8.99
N GLU A 179 -17.27 -8.50 8.00
CA GLU A 179 -16.41 -9.69 7.89
C GLU A 179 -14.95 -9.29 7.67
N PHE A 180 -14.68 -8.34 6.78
CA PHE A 180 -13.33 -7.83 6.58
C PHE A 180 -12.76 -7.20 7.86
N ALA A 181 -13.54 -6.41 8.57
CA ALA A 181 -13.13 -5.83 9.85
C ALA A 181 -12.84 -6.91 10.91
N ALA A 182 -13.62 -8.00 10.93
CA ALA A 182 -13.37 -9.14 11.80
C ALA A 182 -12.05 -9.84 11.44
N MET A 183 -11.80 -10.10 10.14
CA MET A 183 -10.53 -10.69 9.67
C MET A 183 -9.32 -9.85 10.11
N VAL A 184 -9.39 -8.52 9.98
CA VAL A 184 -8.29 -7.62 10.40
C VAL A 184 -8.07 -7.70 11.90
N LEU A 185 -9.16 -7.73 12.68
CA LEU A 185 -9.05 -7.80 14.13
C LEU A 185 -8.49 -9.15 14.60
N ASP A 186 -8.96 -10.25 14.03
CA ASP A 186 -8.48 -11.59 14.35
C ASP A 186 -6.98 -11.74 14.02
N GLN A 187 -6.54 -11.22 12.87
CA GLN A 187 -5.12 -11.18 12.50
C GLN A 187 -4.31 -10.34 13.51
N PHE A 188 -4.80 -9.15 13.85
CA PHE A 188 -4.14 -8.26 14.81
C PHE A 188 -3.99 -8.93 16.19
N GLU A 189 -5.04 -9.53 16.74
CA GLU A 189 -5.05 -10.20 18.04
C GLU A 189 -4.11 -11.40 18.05
N GLU A 190 -4.14 -12.25 17.01
CA GLU A 190 -3.26 -13.41 16.91
C GLU A 190 -1.79 -12.99 16.77
N MET A 191 -1.48 -12.02 15.90
CA MET A 191 -0.11 -11.50 15.78
C MET A 191 0.37 -10.83 17.06
N LEU A 192 -0.51 -10.13 17.78
CA LEU A 192 -0.17 -9.54 19.06
C LEU A 192 0.17 -10.61 20.12
N LEU A 193 -0.54 -11.74 20.13
CA LEU A 193 -0.22 -12.89 20.96
C LEU A 193 1.16 -13.46 20.60
N GLN A 194 1.42 -13.70 19.30
CA GLN A 194 2.67 -14.26 18.79
C GLN A 194 3.87 -13.31 18.95
N SER A 195 3.64 -12.01 19.01
CA SER A 195 4.69 -10.98 19.14
C SER A 195 5.51 -11.10 20.42
N SER A 196 5.08 -11.93 21.36
CA SER A 196 5.89 -12.30 22.55
C SER A 196 7.14 -13.11 22.20
N ARG A 197 7.18 -13.73 21.01
CA ARG A 197 8.28 -14.59 20.55
C ARG A 197 9.15 -13.90 19.48
N GLN A 198 8.54 -13.07 18.63
CA GLN A 198 9.21 -12.41 17.52
C GLN A 198 8.43 -11.17 17.09
N PRO A 199 9.08 -10.11 16.59
CA PRO A 199 8.36 -8.98 16.03
C PRO A 199 7.69 -9.38 14.71
N LEU A 200 6.46 -8.89 14.48
CA LEU A 200 5.64 -9.20 13.29
C LEU A 200 5.12 -7.90 12.67
N VAL A 201 4.90 -7.91 11.37
CA VAL A 201 4.33 -6.79 10.62
C VAL A 201 2.88 -7.10 10.25
N CYS A 202 1.94 -6.41 10.89
CA CYS A 202 0.52 -6.48 10.56
C CYS A 202 0.16 -5.33 9.62
N GLY A 203 0.03 -5.59 8.33
CA GLY A 203 -0.39 -4.62 7.33
C GLY A 203 -1.91 -4.60 7.13
N LEU A 204 -2.44 -3.44 6.77
CA LEU A 204 -3.82 -3.25 6.34
C LEU A 204 -3.82 -2.39 5.08
N SER A 205 -4.37 -2.91 3.98
CA SER A 205 -4.46 -2.19 2.71
C SER A 205 -5.89 -1.74 2.44
N LEU A 206 -6.05 -0.45 2.17
CA LEU A 206 -7.33 0.21 1.94
C LEU A 206 -7.33 0.95 0.61
N HIS A 207 -8.42 0.83 -0.14
CA HIS A 207 -8.66 1.55 -1.39
C HIS A 207 -9.79 2.56 -1.20
N THR A 208 -9.51 3.81 -1.50
CA THR A 208 -10.44 4.92 -1.27
C THR A 208 -11.80 4.75 -1.95
N PRO A 209 -11.91 4.18 -3.18
CA PRO A 209 -13.21 3.91 -3.78
C PRO A 209 -13.92 2.68 -3.17
N ALA A 210 -13.21 1.79 -2.50
CA ALA A 210 -13.79 0.61 -1.86
C ALA A 210 -14.36 0.96 -0.48
N VAL A 211 -13.51 1.37 0.47
CA VAL A 211 -13.94 1.61 1.86
C VAL A 211 -14.43 3.02 2.14
N GLY A 212 -14.20 4.00 1.23
CA GLY A 212 -14.58 5.41 1.42
C GLY A 212 -16.09 5.69 1.45
N HIS A 213 -16.96 4.68 1.30
CA HIS A 213 -18.41 4.80 1.37
C HIS A 213 -18.91 4.84 2.83
N PRO A 214 -19.91 5.68 3.18
CA PRO A 214 -20.37 5.86 4.56
C PRO A 214 -20.72 4.57 5.29
N PHE A 215 -21.39 3.63 4.62
CA PHE A 215 -21.81 2.37 5.23
C PHE A 215 -20.64 1.45 5.58
N ARG A 216 -19.49 1.60 4.89
CA ARG A 216 -18.25 0.85 5.18
C ARG A 216 -17.37 1.58 6.19
N LEU A 217 -17.32 2.90 6.11
CA LEU A 217 -16.51 3.74 7.01
C LEU A 217 -16.87 3.57 8.48
N ARG A 218 -18.15 3.34 8.80
CA ARG A 218 -18.59 3.04 10.17
C ARG A 218 -17.80 1.87 10.75
N HIS A 219 -17.67 0.78 10.01
CA HIS A 219 -16.97 -0.42 10.44
C HIS A 219 -15.45 -0.22 10.47
N LEU A 220 -14.90 0.56 9.53
CA LEU A 220 -13.48 0.93 9.55
C LEU A 220 -13.15 1.76 10.80
N ARG A 221 -13.97 2.77 11.12
CA ARG A 221 -13.78 3.59 12.32
C ARG A 221 -13.82 2.75 13.60
N ASP A 222 -14.81 1.87 13.72
CA ASP A 222 -14.94 0.97 14.87
C ASP A 222 -13.72 0.05 15.00
N LEU A 223 -13.27 -0.54 13.89
CA LEU A 223 -12.08 -1.39 13.84
C LEU A 223 -10.83 -0.65 14.30
N LEU A 224 -10.51 0.48 13.67
CA LEU A 224 -9.29 1.25 13.99
C LEU A 224 -9.33 1.80 15.41
N THR A 225 -10.51 2.19 15.90
CA THR A 225 -10.68 2.60 17.30
C THR A 225 -10.39 1.44 18.26
N ARG A 226 -10.85 0.23 17.97
CA ARG A 226 -10.56 -0.96 18.81
C ARG A 226 -9.08 -1.29 18.82
N ILE A 227 -8.41 -1.24 17.68
CA ILE A 227 -6.97 -1.50 17.60
C ILE A 227 -6.16 -0.43 18.35
N THR A 228 -6.45 0.85 18.13
CA THR A 228 -5.69 1.95 18.76
C THR A 228 -5.96 2.10 20.26
N ARG A 229 -7.08 1.59 20.74
CA ARG A 229 -7.44 1.57 22.19
C ARG A 229 -7.27 0.18 22.80
N HIS A 230 -6.61 -0.75 22.11
CA HIS A 230 -6.39 -2.08 22.65
C HIS A 230 -5.63 -2.03 23.99
N PRO A 231 -5.97 -2.85 25.02
CA PRO A 231 -5.29 -2.85 26.33
C PRO A 231 -3.77 -3.06 26.25
N GLN A 232 -3.29 -3.76 25.23
CA GLN A 232 -1.86 -4.02 25.01
C GLN A 232 -1.26 -3.15 23.88
N ARG A 233 -1.86 -1.99 23.57
CA ARG A 233 -1.40 -1.09 22.52
C ARG A 233 0.08 -0.67 22.67
N ASP A 234 0.61 -0.65 23.87
CA ASP A 234 2.00 -0.29 24.15
C ASP A 234 3.02 -1.31 23.59
N ARG A 235 2.53 -2.49 23.16
CA ARG A 235 3.32 -3.50 22.45
C ARG A 235 3.26 -3.31 20.93
N VAL A 236 2.49 -2.34 20.44
CA VAL A 236 2.27 -2.10 19.01
C VAL A 236 2.96 -0.81 18.59
N TRP A 237 3.80 -0.91 17.59
CA TRP A 237 4.39 0.23 16.92
C TRP A 237 3.54 0.59 15.69
N PHE A 238 2.66 1.57 15.85
CA PHE A 238 1.90 2.13 14.72
C PHE A 238 2.85 2.95 13.84
N THR A 239 3.12 2.47 12.63
CA THR A 239 4.23 2.97 11.83
C THR A 239 3.99 2.81 10.33
N THR A 240 4.96 3.21 9.52
CA THR A 240 4.97 3.09 8.06
C THR A 240 6.08 2.14 7.59
N PRO A 241 5.98 1.60 6.35
CA PRO A 241 7.01 0.73 5.78
C PRO A 241 8.40 1.38 5.76
N GLY A 242 8.48 2.67 5.46
CA GLY A 242 9.76 3.38 5.44
C GLY A 242 10.40 3.51 6.81
N ALA A 243 9.61 3.66 7.86
CA ALA A 243 10.11 3.65 9.23
C ALA A 243 10.61 2.26 9.65
N ILE A 244 9.89 1.19 9.25
CA ILE A 244 10.35 -0.21 9.40
C ILE A 244 11.68 -0.41 8.66
N ALA A 245 11.78 0.01 7.40
CA ALA A 245 13.01 -0.09 6.62
C ALA A 245 14.17 0.66 7.28
N GLY A 246 13.91 1.84 7.81
CA GLY A 246 14.91 2.61 8.56
C GLY A 246 15.39 1.91 9.82
N HIS A 247 14.47 1.33 10.60
CA HIS A 247 14.81 0.53 11.78
C HIS A 247 15.68 -0.68 11.42
N ILE A 248 15.27 -1.46 10.41
CA ILE A 248 15.99 -2.67 10.00
C ILE A 248 17.38 -2.35 9.43
N ALA A 249 17.53 -1.23 8.71
CA ALA A 249 18.84 -0.81 8.21
C ALA A 249 19.84 -0.51 9.34
N GLY A 250 19.36 -0.14 10.52
CA GLY A 250 20.17 0.11 11.71
C GLY A 250 20.49 -1.15 12.54
N LEU A 251 19.89 -2.30 12.24
CA LEU A 251 20.16 -3.55 12.96
C LEU A 251 21.51 -4.16 12.54
N PRO A 252 22.17 -4.91 13.45
CA PRO A 252 23.35 -5.69 13.11
C PRO A 252 23.08 -6.66 11.93
N GLU A 253 24.11 -6.90 11.14
CA GLU A 253 24.05 -7.87 10.05
C GLU A 253 23.72 -9.27 10.57
N GLY A 254 22.88 -10.03 9.83
CA GLY A 254 22.44 -11.38 10.19
C GLY A 254 21.21 -11.43 11.11
N ILE A 255 20.71 -10.30 11.63
CA ILE A 255 19.46 -10.29 12.42
C ILE A 255 18.24 -10.53 11.51
N VAL A 256 18.20 -9.88 10.33
CA VAL A 256 17.16 -10.08 9.33
C VAL A 256 17.69 -11.00 8.23
N PRO A 257 16.93 -12.07 7.85
CA PRO A 257 17.39 -13.05 6.86
C PRO A 257 17.68 -12.44 5.49
N GLY A 258 18.62 -13.03 4.74
CA GLY A 258 18.87 -12.77 3.32
C GLY A 258 19.92 -11.70 3.01
N ARG A 259 20.44 -10.99 3.98
CA ARG A 259 21.52 -9.98 3.77
C ARG A 259 22.89 -10.62 3.60
#